data_a72f2cf74c883ad12ac2b1a7ee52573d
#
_entry.id   a72f2cf74c883ad12ac2b1a7ee52573d
#
_cell.length_a   1.000
_cell.length_b   1.000
_cell.length_c   1.000
_cell.angle_alpha   90.00
_cell.angle_beta   90.00
_cell.angle_gamma   90.00
#
_symmetry.space_group_name_H-M   'P 1'
#
loop_
_entity.id
_entity.type
_entity.pdbx_description
1 polymer ?
#
loop_
_entity_poly.entity_id
_entity_poly.type
_entity_poly.pdbx_seq_one_letter_code
_entity_poly.pdbx_strand_id
1 'polypeptide(L)'
;AHTPLTTAETASVFGEMIVFRRLLDAQTSDKAKLGLLASKIEDHFATVFRQIAMHNFEHRAHIARREEGELSTDRLSDLWFQANSEMFGDSVVLREDYRVWWSYIPHFIRTPFYVHAYAFGDLLVLGLVQRYQEEGPDFVPRYIEMLSKGGSVSPIALLEPLGIDLADPGFWAQGVQVLDELVSEAELLAASLT
;
A
#
# COMPACT_ATOMS: atom_id res chain seq x y z
N ALA A 1 -19.56 -8.10 -14.54
CA ALA A 1 -19.12 -6.74 -14.27
C ALA A 1 -17.64 -6.80 -13.88
N HIS A 2 -16.84 -5.85 -14.34
CA HIS A 2 -15.44 -5.79 -13.90
C HIS A 2 -15.42 -5.10 -12.53
N THR A 3 -14.70 -5.69 -11.58
CA THR A 3 -14.45 -5.08 -10.28
C THR A 3 -13.61 -3.81 -10.46
N PRO A 4 -13.93 -2.69 -9.77
CA PRO A 4 -13.06 -1.52 -9.76
C PRO A 4 -11.64 -1.88 -9.33
N LEU A 5 -10.64 -1.25 -9.95
CA LEU A 5 -9.22 -1.53 -9.68
C LEU A 5 -8.86 -1.40 -8.20
N THR A 6 -9.44 -0.42 -7.52
CA THR A 6 -9.24 -0.16 -6.09
C THR A 6 -9.73 -1.27 -5.16
N THR A 7 -10.63 -2.14 -5.63
CA THR A 7 -11.19 -3.26 -4.83
C THR A 7 -10.92 -4.63 -5.46
N ALA A 8 -10.19 -4.69 -6.58
CA ALA A 8 -9.96 -5.94 -7.31
C ALA A 8 -9.16 -6.95 -6.50
N GLU A 9 -8.18 -6.48 -5.74
CA GLU A 9 -7.26 -7.33 -4.96
C GLU A 9 -7.69 -7.54 -3.50
N THR A 10 -8.84 -6.99 -3.09
CA THR A 10 -9.26 -7.01 -1.67
C THR A 10 -9.32 -8.42 -1.09
N ALA A 11 -9.84 -9.40 -1.83
CA ALA A 11 -9.98 -10.77 -1.34
C ALA A 11 -8.64 -11.49 -1.22
N SER A 12 -7.74 -11.33 -2.21
CA SER A 12 -6.43 -11.98 -2.24
C SER A 12 -5.53 -11.45 -1.14
N VAL A 13 -5.42 -10.12 -1.02
CA VAL A 13 -4.58 -9.48 -0.01
C VAL A 13 -5.11 -9.72 1.41
N PHE A 14 -6.45 -9.73 1.62
CA PHE A 14 -7.04 -10.10 2.91
C PHE A 14 -6.68 -11.54 3.31
N GLY A 15 -6.85 -12.49 2.38
CA GLY A 15 -6.48 -13.88 2.61
C GLY A 15 -4.99 -14.05 2.90
N GLU A 16 -4.13 -13.31 2.18
CA GLU A 16 -2.69 -13.27 2.40
C GLU A 16 -2.34 -12.81 3.82
N MET A 17 -2.97 -11.72 4.30
CA MET A 17 -2.74 -11.21 5.65
C MET A 17 -3.15 -12.20 6.75
N ILE A 18 -4.29 -12.90 6.57
CA ILE A 18 -4.73 -13.94 7.51
C ILE A 18 -3.73 -15.12 7.53
N VAL A 19 -3.25 -15.54 6.35
CA VAL A 19 -2.25 -16.61 6.25
C VAL A 19 -0.92 -16.17 6.85
N PHE A 20 -0.47 -14.95 6.54
CA PHE A 20 0.76 -14.39 7.10
C PHE A 20 0.76 -14.40 8.64
N ARG A 21 -0.30 -13.92 9.29
CA ARG A 21 -0.41 -13.94 10.76
C ARG A 21 -0.35 -15.36 11.30
N ARG A 22 -1.04 -16.32 10.70
CA ARG A 22 -0.96 -17.73 11.11
C ARG A 22 0.42 -18.34 10.92
N LEU A 23 1.12 -18.00 9.84
CA LEU A 23 2.48 -18.45 9.61
C LEU A 23 3.44 -17.84 10.64
N LEU A 24 3.27 -16.58 10.99
CA LEU A 24 4.06 -15.89 12.01
C LEU A 24 3.86 -16.54 13.38
N ASP A 25 2.61 -16.80 13.78
CA ASP A 25 2.27 -17.45 15.05
C ASP A 25 2.81 -18.89 15.15
N ALA A 26 2.87 -19.60 14.02
CA ALA A 26 3.39 -20.97 13.97
C ALA A 26 4.94 -21.06 14.05
N GLN A 27 5.65 -19.93 13.89
CA GLN A 27 7.11 -19.93 13.99
C GLN A 27 7.55 -20.11 15.45
N THR A 28 8.49 -21.02 15.66
CA THR A 28 9.10 -21.27 16.99
C THR A 28 10.44 -20.55 17.18
N SER A 29 10.99 -19.99 16.12
CA SER A 29 12.28 -19.30 16.10
C SER A 29 12.09 -17.80 15.87
N ASP A 30 12.60 -16.97 16.77
CA ASP A 30 12.56 -15.50 16.62
C ASP A 30 13.26 -15.02 15.35
N LYS A 31 14.33 -15.70 14.93
CA LYS A 31 15.00 -15.40 13.66
C LYS A 31 14.08 -15.65 12.45
N ALA A 32 13.29 -16.74 12.48
CA ALA A 32 12.34 -17.04 11.40
C ALA A 32 11.17 -16.05 11.40
N LYS A 33 10.66 -15.67 12.59
CA LYS A 33 9.64 -14.61 12.72
C LYS A 33 10.13 -13.29 12.17
N LEU A 34 11.35 -12.87 12.55
CA LEU A 34 11.95 -11.63 12.04
C LEU A 34 12.08 -11.65 10.52
N GLY A 35 12.49 -12.80 9.92
CA GLY A 35 12.57 -12.94 8.47
C GLY A 35 11.22 -12.77 7.77
N LEU A 36 10.14 -13.34 8.33
CA LEU A 36 8.77 -13.18 7.80
C LEU A 36 8.27 -11.74 7.95
N LEU A 37 8.50 -11.12 9.11
CA LEU A 37 8.10 -9.71 9.33
C LEU A 37 8.85 -8.77 8.38
N ALA A 38 10.17 -8.91 8.25
CA ALA A 38 10.97 -8.09 7.35
C ALA A 38 10.48 -8.19 5.90
N SER A 39 10.25 -9.41 5.41
CA SER A 39 9.70 -9.60 4.06
C SER A 39 8.34 -8.95 3.88
N LYS A 40 7.44 -9.07 4.87
CA LYS A 40 6.11 -8.47 4.80
C LYS A 40 6.15 -6.95 4.85
N ILE A 41 7.03 -6.38 5.67
CA ILE A 41 7.26 -4.93 5.75
C ILE A 41 7.79 -4.40 4.39
N GLU A 42 8.75 -5.10 3.77
CA GLU A 42 9.27 -4.74 2.44
C GLU A 42 8.17 -4.75 1.37
N ASP A 43 7.28 -5.76 1.39
CA ASP A 43 6.14 -5.86 0.47
C ASP A 43 5.18 -4.66 0.64
N HIS A 44 4.83 -4.30 1.87
CA HIS A 44 3.98 -3.13 2.15
C HIS A 44 4.68 -1.82 1.79
N PHE A 45 5.99 -1.71 2.06
CA PHE A 45 6.77 -0.53 1.65
C PHE A 45 6.71 -0.33 0.14
N ALA A 46 6.88 -1.40 -0.64
CA ALA A 46 6.80 -1.37 -2.09
C ALA A 46 5.38 -1.08 -2.61
N THR A 47 4.35 -1.55 -1.91
CA THR A 47 2.95 -1.46 -2.33
C THR A 47 2.28 -0.15 -1.90
N VAL A 48 2.65 0.41 -0.74
CA VAL A 48 2.07 1.67 -0.23
C VAL A 48 2.99 2.84 -0.53
N PHE A 49 4.13 2.93 0.15
CA PHE A 49 4.96 4.14 0.13
C PHE A 49 5.58 4.42 -1.24
N ARG A 50 6.15 3.40 -1.87
CA ARG A 50 6.71 3.53 -3.21
C ARG A 50 5.65 3.92 -4.25
N GLN A 51 4.45 3.35 -4.16
CA GLN A 51 3.37 3.68 -5.10
C GLN A 51 2.84 5.10 -4.89
N ILE A 52 2.82 5.59 -3.65
CA ILE A 52 2.49 7.00 -3.36
C ILE A 52 3.57 7.93 -3.92
N ALA A 53 4.85 7.61 -3.77
CA ALA A 53 5.93 8.39 -4.38
C ALA A 53 5.82 8.41 -5.92
N MET A 54 5.51 7.28 -6.54
CA MET A 54 5.23 7.19 -7.98
C MET A 54 4.02 8.05 -8.40
N HIS A 55 2.93 8.01 -7.63
CA HIS A 55 1.76 8.85 -7.87
C HIS A 55 2.11 10.35 -7.78
N ASN A 56 2.87 10.74 -6.76
CA ASN A 56 3.31 12.12 -6.58
C ASN A 56 4.19 12.61 -7.74
N PHE A 57 5.10 11.76 -8.20
CA PHE A 57 5.89 12.04 -9.40
C PHE A 57 4.98 12.24 -10.64
N GLU A 58 4.09 11.28 -10.90
CA GLU A 58 3.20 11.32 -12.05
C GLU A 58 2.32 12.57 -12.04
N HIS A 59 1.73 12.90 -10.90
CA HIS A 59 0.92 14.10 -10.69
C HIS A 59 1.72 15.37 -11.00
N ARG A 60 2.92 15.51 -10.44
CA ARG A 60 3.81 16.66 -10.66
C ARG A 60 4.26 16.77 -12.12
N ALA A 61 4.60 15.65 -12.74
CA ALA A 61 5.01 15.62 -14.15
C ALA A 61 3.88 16.08 -15.08
N HIS A 62 2.64 15.65 -14.82
CA HIS A 62 1.48 16.08 -15.61
C HIS A 62 1.12 17.55 -15.41
N ILE A 63 1.25 18.08 -14.19
CA ILE A 63 1.07 19.51 -13.92
C ILE A 63 2.15 20.32 -14.64
N ALA A 64 3.42 19.98 -14.41
CA ALA A 64 4.55 20.67 -15.06
C ALA A 64 4.43 20.65 -16.59
N ARG A 65 4.00 19.50 -17.17
CA ARG A 65 3.77 19.41 -18.62
C ARG A 65 2.72 20.38 -19.13
N ARG A 66 1.67 20.66 -18.35
CA ARG A 66 0.62 21.62 -18.75
C ARG A 66 1.08 23.07 -18.60
N GLU A 67 1.89 23.37 -17.61
CA GLU A 67 2.34 24.73 -17.26
C GLU A 67 3.59 25.15 -18.02
N GLU A 68 4.55 24.26 -18.17
CA GLU A 68 5.86 24.51 -18.74
C GLU A 68 5.97 24.11 -20.23
N GLY A 69 5.04 23.31 -20.74
CA GLY A 69 5.12 22.75 -22.09
C GLY A 69 5.89 21.40 -22.12
N GLU A 70 6.69 21.15 -23.15
CA GLU A 70 7.49 19.92 -23.25
C GLU A 70 8.58 19.90 -22.18
N LEU A 71 8.61 18.79 -21.40
CA LEU A 71 9.59 18.62 -20.33
C LEU A 71 10.83 17.91 -20.84
N SER A 72 12.01 18.40 -20.46
CA SER A 72 13.27 17.70 -20.68
C SER A 72 13.38 16.46 -19.79
N THR A 73 14.28 15.55 -20.17
CA THR A 73 14.63 14.38 -19.33
C THR A 73 15.14 14.82 -17.96
N ASP A 74 15.92 15.87 -17.88
CA ASP A 74 16.44 16.40 -16.61
C ASP A 74 15.31 16.90 -15.71
N ARG A 75 14.33 17.62 -16.29
CA ARG A 75 13.18 18.12 -15.54
C ARG A 75 12.34 16.97 -14.98
N LEU A 76 12.09 15.91 -15.76
CA LEU A 76 11.41 14.70 -15.28
C LEU A 76 12.22 14.01 -14.17
N SER A 77 13.54 13.95 -14.33
CA SER A 77 14.44 13.36 -13.35
C SER A 77 14.46 14.15 -12.03
N ASP A 78 14.36 15.48 -12.08
CA ASP A 78 14.23 16.32 -10.89
C ASP A 78 12.93 16.02 -10.13
N LEU A 79 11.81 15.94 -10.83
CA LEU A 79 10.50 15.63 -10.23
C LEU A 79 10.48 14.23 -9.60
N TRP A 80 11.09 13.26 -10.27
CA TRP A 80 11.23 11.90 -9.75
C TRP A 80 12.08 11.87 -8.48
N PHE A 81 13.24 12.50 -8.54
CA PHE A 81 14.18 12.54 -7.42
C PHE A 81 13.54 13.22 -6.20
N GLN A 82 12.82 14.33 -6.42
CA GLN A 82 12.10 15.03 -5.36
C GLN A 82 11.05 14.11 -4.70
N ALA A 83 10.20 13.43 -5.46
CA ALA A 83 9.15 12.57 -4.91
C ALA A 83 9.73 11.40 -4.08
N ASN A 84 10.87 10.85 -4.52
CA ASN A 84 11.53 9.77 -3.79
C ASN A 84 12.32 10.28 -2.57
N SER A 85 12.94 11.46 -2.66
CA SER A 85 13.59 12.08 -1.49
C SER A 85 12.60 12.39 -0.37
N GLU A 86 11.38 12.81 -0.70
CA GLU A 86 10.31 13.01 0.28
C GLU A 86 9.87 11.70 0.95
N MET A 87 9.84 10.59 0.20
CA MET A 87 9.50 9.28 0.73
C MET A 87 10.59 8.74 1.67
N PHE A 88 11.85 8.82 1.27
CA PHE A 88 12.96 8.24 2.03
C PHE A 88 13.46 9.16 3.16
N GLY A 89 13.24 10.47 3.07
CA GLY A 89 13.84 11.42 4.00
C GLY A 89 15.36 11.24 4.07
N ASP A 90 15.89 11.18 5.27
CA ASP A 90 17.32 10.99 5.53
C ASP A 90 17.74 9.51 5.70
N SER A 91 16.78 8.57 5.53
CA SER A 91 17.05 7.13 5.78
C SER A 91 17.90 6.47 4.70
N VAL A 92 17.91 7.03 3.48
CA VAL A 92 18.64 6.48 2.33
C VAL A 92 19.34 7.59 1.55
N VAL A 93 20.57 7.34 1.13
CA VAL A 93 21.29 8.24 0.21
C VAL A 93 20.91 7.89 -1.22
N LEU A 94 20.06 8.70 -1.85
CA LEU A 94 19.72 8.59 -3.26
C LEU A 94 20.89 9.05 -4.13
N ARG A 95 21.35 8.17 -5.02
CA ARG A 95 22.47 8.44 -5.94
C ARG A 95 21.97 9.01 -7.25
N GLU A 96 22.87 9.67 -8.00
CA GLU A 96 22.54 10.32 -9.29
C GLU A 96 21.98 9.32 -10.33
N ASP A 97 22.42 8.07 -10.32
CA ASP A 97 21.92 7.03 -11.21
C ASP A 97 20.44 6.68 -10.97
N TYR A 98 19.88 7.00 -9.79
CA TYR A 98 18.47 6.81 -9.47
C TYR A 98 17.55 7.83 -10.16
N ARG A 99 18.09 8.96 -10.62
CA ARG A 99 17.31 10.07 -11.20
C ARG A 99 16.52 9.68 -12.46
N VAL A 100 17.00 8.71 -13.21
CA VAL A 100 16.39 8.27 -14.48
C VAL A 100 15.46 7.05 -14.33
N TRP A 101 15.27 6.55 -13.12
CA TRP A 101 14.52 5.32 -12.90
C TRP A 101 13.01 5.44 -13.19
N TRP A 102 12.46 6.65 -13.27
CA TRP A 102 11.10 6.86 -13.76
C TRP A 102 10.87 6.25 -15.14
N SER A 103 11.91 6.19 -15.97
CA SER A 103 11.82 5.74 -17.37
C SER A 103 11.54 4.24 -17.54
N TYR A 104 11.82 3.41 -16.52
CA TYR A 104 11.54 1.98 -16.59
C TYR A 104 10.15 1.60 -16.11
N ILE A 105 9.39 2.53 -15.52
CA ILE A 105 8.06 2.28 -14.96
C ILE A 105 7.00 2.32 -16.09
N PRO A 106 6.49 1.16 -16.52
CA PRO A 106 5.57 1.11 -17.67
C PRO A 106 4.22 1.77 -17.38
N HIS A 107 3.83 1.88 -16.12
CA HIS A 107 2.54 2.46 -15.70
C HIS A 107 2.39 3.91 -16.16
N PHE A 108 3.44 4.72 -16.07
CA PHE A 108 3.39 6.13 -16.46
C PHE A 108 3.06 6.37 -17.93
N ILE A 109 3.32 5.35 -18.79
CA ILE A 109 3.10 5.44 -20.24
C ILE A 109 1.85 4.66 -20.65
N ARG A 110 1.66 3.46 -20.10
CA ARG A 110 0.62 2.52 -20.58
C ARG A 110 -0.69 2.63 -19.80
N THR A 111 -0.62 3.04 -18.54
CA THR A 111 -1.76 3.07 -17.63
C THR A 111 -1.65 4.27 -16.68
N PRO A 112 -1.70 5.51 -17.21
CA PRO A 112 -1.54 6.71 -16.40
C PRO A 112 -2.50 6.75 -15.22
N PHE A 113 -2.03 7.28 -14.09
CA PHE A 113 -2.80 7.43 -12.84
C PHE A 113 -3.32 6.12 -12.24
N TYR A 114 -2.66 5.01 -12.51
CA TYR A 114 -3.04 3.71 -11.96
C TYR A 114 -2.41 3.41 -10.60
N VAL A 115 -1.15 3.82 -10.40
CA VAL A 115 -0.30 3.34 -9.29
C VAL A 115 -0.88 3.57 -7.89
N HIS A 116 -1.69 4.62 -7.68
CA HIS A 116 -2.35 4.87 -6.40
C HIS A 116 -3.31 3.73 -5.99
N ALA A 117 -3.84 2.96 -6.95
CA ALA A 117 -4.77 1.87 -6.68
C ALA A 117 -4.13 0.74 -5.85
N TYR A 118 -2.82 0.55 -5.95
CA TYR A 118 -2.09 -0.42 -5.13
C TYR A 118 -2.08 -0.01 -3.66
N ALA A 119 -1.68 1.23 -3.37
CA ALA A 119 -1.69 1.74 -2.01
C ALA A 119 -3.10 1.79 -1.40
N PHE A 120 -4.09 2.19 -2.21
CA PHE A 120 -5.49 2.17 -1.80
C PHE A 120 -5.95 0.76 -1.40
N GLY A 121 -5.69 -0.23 -2.26
CA GLY A 121 -6.11 -1.61 -2.02
C GLY A 121 -5.46 -2.22 -0.79
N ASP A 122 -4.16 -1.98 -0.60
CA ASP A 122 -3.40 -2.51 0.52
C ASP A 122 -3.87 -1.89 1.86
N LEU A 123 -3.95 -0.57 1.95
CA LEU A 123 -4.44 0.12 3.15
C LEU A 123 -5.90 -0.22 3.47
N LEU A 124 -6.76 -0.36 2.44
CA LEU A 124 -8.13 -0.84 2.63
C LEU A 124 -8.14 -2.21 3.31
N VAL A 125 -7.32 -3.13 2.83
CA VAL A 125 -7.25 -4.49 3.38
C VAL A 125 -6.72 -4.49 4.81
N LEU A 126 -5.71 -3.69 5.12
CA LEU A 126 -5.22 -3.56 6.49
C LEU A 126 -6.31 -3.07 7.44
N GLY A 127 -7.11 -2.09 7.04
CA GLY A 127 -8.28 -1.65 7.80
C GLY A 127 -9.35 -2.74 7.97
N LEU A 128 -9.60 -3.55 6.93
CA LEU A 128 -10.51 -4.70 7.02
C LEU A 128 -10.00 -5.80 7.96
N VAL A 129 -8.69 -6.08 7.92
CA VAL A 129 -8.05 -7.04 8.82
C VAL A 129 -8.16 -6.59 10.26
N GLN A 130 -7.92 -5.32 10.54
CA GLN A 130 -8.10 -4.76 11.88
C GLN A 130 -9.55 -4.90 12.36
N ARG A 131 -10.54 -4.56 11.54
CA ARG A 131 -11.96 -4.78 11.85
C ARG A 131 -12.25 -6.24 12.17
N TYR A 132 -11.71 -7.17 11.39
CA TYR A 132 -11.86 -8.59 11.66
C TYR A 132 -11.25 -8.99 13.02
N GLN A 133 -10.11 -8.43 13.39
CA GLN A 133 -9.49 -8.71 14.70
C GLN A 133 -10.32 -8.16 15.87
N GLU A 134 -10.93 -6.98 15.71
CA GLU A 134 -11.77 -6.34 16.71
C GLU A 134 -13.13 -7.04 16.89
N GLU A 135 -13.80 -7.38 15.80
CA GLU A 135 -15.17 -7.90 15.78
C GLU A 135 -15.24 -9.44 15.77
N GLY A 136 -14.15 -10.09 15.41
CA GLY A 136 -14.06 -11.55 15.35
C GLY A 136 -15.00 -12.20 14.33
N PRO A 137 -15.61 -13.36 14.66
CA PRO A 137 -16.46 -14.11 13.72
C PRO A 137 -17.67 -13.34 13.20
N ASP A 138 -18.15 -12.32 13.89
CA ASP A 138 -19.33 -11.53 13.50
C ASP A 138 -19.05 -10.65 12.28
N PHE A 139 -17.79 -10.34 12.00
CA PHE A 139 -17.35 -9.65 10.78
C PHE A 139 -17.53 -10.50 9.52
N VAL A 140 -17.30 -11.81 9.62
CA VAL A 140 -17.17 -12.72 8.45
C VAL A 140 -18.41 -12.72 7.54
N PRO A 141 -19.66 -12.82 8.02
CA PRO A 141 -20.84 -12.81 7.16
C PRO A 141 -20.93 -11.53 6.32
N ARG A 142 -20.63 -10.36 6.90
CA ARG A 142 -20.66 -9.06 6.21
C ARG A 142 -19.56 -8.96 5.16
N TYR A 143 -18.36 -9.48 5.47
CA TYR A 143 -17.25 -9.53 4.54
C TYR A 143 -17.58 -10.45 3.33
N ILE A 144 -18.17 -11.62 3.55
CA ILE A 144 -18.61 -12.53 2.48
C ILE A 144 -19.71 -11.88 1.63
N GLU A 145 -20.65 -11.17 2.25
CA GLU A 145 -21.68 -10.42 1.52
C GLU A 145 -21.03 -9.34 0.63
N MET A 146 -20.08 -8.58 1.16
CA MET A 146 -19.30 -7.60 0.39
C MET A 146 -18.65 -8.24 -0.83
N LEU A 147 -17.94 -9.36 -0.65
CA LEU A 147 -17.28 -10.08 -1.76
C LEU A 147 -18.29 -10.56 -2.81
N SER A 148 -19.48 -11.01 -2.38
CA SER A 148 -20.51 -11.52 -3.29
C SER A 148 -21.07 -10.47 -4.25
N LYS A 149 -20.98 -9.18 -3.88
CA LYS A 149 -21.42 -8.04 -4.72
C LYS A 149 -20.44 -7.76 -5.86
N GLY A 150 -19.16 -8.13 -5.71
CA GLY A 150 -18.12 -7.90 -6.72
C GLY A 150 -18.12 -6.45 -7.22
N GLY A 151 -18.13 -6.25 -8.54
CA GLY A 151 -18.17 -4.93 -9.17
C GLY A 151 -19.59 -4.41 -9.48
N SER A 152 -20.64 -4.89 -8.81
CA SER A 152 -22.02 -4.50 -9.10
C SER A 152 -22.43 -3.16 -8.46
N VAL A 153 -21.69 -2.69 -7.47
CA VAL A 153 -21.92 -1.43 -6.75
C VAL A 153 -20.62 -0.62 -6.66
N SER A 154 -20.74 0.66 -6.32
CA SER A 154 -19.56 1.51 -6.12
C SER A 154 -18.76 1.06 -4.89
N PRO A 155 -17.43 1.34 -4.81
CA PRO A 155 -16.63 1.03 -3.62
C PRO A 155 -17.21 1.61 -2.33
N ILE A 156 -17.77 2.81 -2.35
CA ILE A 156 -18.42 3.45 -1.20
C ILE A 156 -19.60 2.60 -0.71
N ALA A 157 -20.55 2.28 -1.62
CA ALA A 157 -21.72 1.46 -1.28
C ALA A 157 -21.37 0.00 -0.93
N LEU A 158 -20.19 -0.47 -1.39
CA LEU A 158 -19.68 -1.79 -1.07
C LEU A 158 -19.20 -1.90 0.39
N LEU A 159 -18.58 -0.83 0.91
CA LEU A 159 -17.91 -0.79 2.20
C LEU A 159 -18.77 -0.22 3.33
N GLU A 160 -19.81 0.55 2.98
CA GLU A 160 -20.74 1.13 3.95
C GLU A 160 -21.34 0.09 4.94
N PRO A 161 -21.79 -1.12 4.50
CA PRO A 161 -22.32 -2.14 5.42
C PRO A 161 -21.27 -2.69 6.42
N LEU A 162 -19.99 -2.49 6.14
CA LEU A 162 -18.87 -2.80 7.04
C LEU A 162 -18.55 -1.66 8.01
N GLY A 163 -19.30 -0.55 7.94
CA GLY A 163 -19.05 0.65 8.74
C GLY A 163 -17.78 1.42 8.32
N ILE A 164 -17.38 1.30 7.06
CA ILE A 164 -16.19 1.96 6.51
C ILE A 164 -16.61 3.16 5.70
N ASP A 165 -16.15 4.33 6.09
CA ASP A 165 -16.25 5.57 5.33
C ASP A 165 -14.88 5.85 4.66
N LEU A 166 -14.84 5.75 3.35
CA LEU A 166 -13.62 6.04 2.57
C LEU A 166 -13.22 7.52 2.60
N ALA A 167 -14.11 8.42 2.99
CA ALA A 167 -13.82 9.84 3.18
C ALA A 167 -13.24 10.16 4.56
N ASP A 168 -13.30 9.22 5.51
CA ASP A 168 -12.72 9.39 6.84
C ASP A 168 -11.20 9.16 6.82
N PRO A 169 -10.37 10.19 7.08
CA PRO A 169 -8.93 10.01 7.22
C PRO A 169 -8.54 9.04 8.34
N GLY A 170 -9.38 8.92 9.37
CA GLY A 170 -9.15 8.02 10.51
C GLY A 170 -9.11 6.55 10.08
N PHE A 171 -9.94 6.15 9.11
CA PHE A 171 -9.90 4.80 8.56
C PHE A 171 -8.53 4.48 7.92
N TRP A 172 -8.00 5.40 7.12
CA TRP A 172 -6.70 5.21 6.47
C TRP A 172 -5.54 5.22 7.46
N ALA A 173 -5.64 6.05 8.51
CA ALA A 173 -4.66 6.09 9.59
C ALA A 173 -4.58 4.76 10.34
N GLN A 174 -5.68 4.04 10.52
CA GLN A 174 -5.70 2.69 11.10
C GLN A 174 -4.88 1.70 10.25
N GLY A 175 -5.02 1.74 8.91
CA GLY A 175 -4.19 0.92 8.02
C GLY A 175 -2.70 1.19 8.17
N VAL A 176 -2.31 2.47 8.28
CA VAL A 176 -0.91 2.86 8.52
C VAL A 176 -0.42 2.40 9.90
N GLN A 177 -1.28 2.46 10.93
CA GLN A 177 -0.93 1.97 12.26
C GLN A 177 -0.60 0.47 12.28
N VAL A 178 -1.31 -0.34 11.50
CA VAL A 178 -0.98 -1.78 11.37
C VAL A 178 0.44 -1.98 10.81
N LEU A 179 0.89 -1.13 9.88
CA LEU A 179 2.26 -1.17 9.38
C LEU A 179 3.28 -0.78 10.46
N ASP A 180 2.98 0.25 11.25
CA ASP A 180 3.83 0.68 12.37
C ASP A 180 3.97 -0.41 13.42
N GLU A 181 2.89 -1.13 13.72
CA GLU A 181 2.90 -2.29 14.61
C GLU A 181 3.78 -3.43 14.09
N LEU A 182 3.75 -3.74 12.78
CA LEU A 182 4.63 -4.74 12.17
C LEU A 182 6.10 -4.35 12.29
N VAL A 183 6.42 -3.08 12.06
CA VAL A 183 7.78 -2.54 12.20
C VAL A 183 8.24 -2.64 13.65
N SER A 184 7.40 -2.20 14.61
CA SER A 184 7.70 -2.27 16.03
C SER A 184 7.95 -3.71 16.51
N GLU A 185 7.14 -4.67 16.04
CA GLU A 185 7.34 -6.10 16.35
C GLU A 185 8.67 -6.61 15.80
N ALA A 186 9.02 -6.23 14.58
CA ALA A 186 10.30 -6.61 13.96
C ALA A 186 11.50 -6.01 14.72
N GLU A 187 11.42 -4.74 15.13
CA GLU A 187 12.48 -4.07 15.89
C GLU A 187 12.71 -4.72 17.26
N LEU A 188 11.62 -5.06 17.99
CA LEU A 188 11.71 -5.77 19.25
C LEU A 188 12.37 -7.14 19.12
N LEU A 189 12.01 -7.91 18.07
CA LEU A 189 12.62 -9.19 17.79
C LEU A 189 14.10 -9.04 17.40
N ALA A 190 14.44 -8.07 16.58
CA ALA A 190 15.82 -7.80 16.19
C ALA A 190 16.70 -7.45 17.39
N ALA A 191 16.18 -6.62 18.31
CA ALA A 191 16.88 -6.26 19.54
C ALA A 191 17.10 -7.46 20.47
N SER A 192 16.20 -8.46 20.47
CA SER A 192 16.37 -9.68 21.29
C SER A 192 17.39 -10.68 20.75
N LEU A 193 17.78 -10.53 19.48
CA LEU A 193 18.71 -11.42 18.77
C LEU A 193 20.16 -10.90 18.75
N THR A 194 20.38 -9.66 19.19
CA THR A 194 21.70 -9.01 19.32
C THR A 194 22.24 -9.13 20.74
#